data_bfdb4752ce39424d0d144eddcd1384f0
#
_entry.id   bfdb4752ce39424d0d144eddcd1384f0
#
_cell.length_a   1.000
_cell.length_b   1.000
_cell.length_c   1.000
_cell.angle_alpha   90.00
_cell.angle_beta   90.00
_cell.angle_gamma   90.00
#
_symmetry.space_group_name_H-M   'P 1'
#
loop_
_entity.id
_entity.type
_entity.pdbx_description
1 polymer ?
#
loop_
_entity_poly.entity_id
_entity_poly.type
_entity_poly.pdbx_seq_one_letter_code
_entity_poly.pdbx_strand_id
1 'polypeptide(L)'
;MGNKKENEKIIFIIRFMFMGLISCFVKTKEEKFCGWSCKNSQLIYNYEINQEKIFNELQIQLHKINPDLTFEISSVKNGKRDFVISADGILDAFPAVEKLYSLKPELSEWTFIKFRPRRKIENSIKIEDKEVCPNDIRFMFIKDEDKSKIGIVLFCNGYTEIECEIYSQIGFLFLDECLGEYDVEKFIGTIIIQGFDNEYFNDSIKIEFLPTEFDKIKVNIIK
;
A
#
# COMPACT_ATOMS: atom_id res chain seq x y z
N MET A 1 -19.07 6.18 -66.29
CA MET A 1 -17.88 6.50 -65.46
C MET A 1 -18.20 6.73 -63.97
N GLY A 2 -19.48 6.64 -63.55
CA GLY A 2 -19.89 6.87 -62.14
C GLY A 2 -19.63 5.73 -61.15
N ASN A 3 -19.83 4.49 -61.54
CA ASN A 3 -19.82 3.32 -60.66
C ASN A 3 -18.44 2.91 -60.08
N LYS A 4 -17.32 3.30 -60.71
CA LYS A 4 -16.00 2.87 -60.24
C LYS A 4 -15.52 3.69 -59.02
N LYS A 5 -15.87 5.00 -58.96
CA LYS A 5 -15.52 5.89 -57.82
C LYS A 5 -16.37 5.63 -56.56
N GLU A 6 -17.61 5.18 -56.74
CA GLU A 6 -18.49 4.82 -55.64
C GLU A 6 -18.04 3.51 -54.95
N ASN A 7 -17.66 2.52 -55.74
CA ASN A 7 -17.14 1.28 -55.23
C ASN A 7 -15.79 1.45 -54.51
N GLU A 8 -14.92 2.36 -54.95
CA GLU A 8 -13.66 2.67 -54.25
C GLU A 8 -13.90 3.36 -52.90
N LYS A 9 -14.90 4.23 -52.83
CA LYS A 9 -15.29 4.86 -51.55
C LYS A 9 -15.90 3.86 -50.58
N ILE A 10 -16.75 2.95 -51.04
CA ILE A 10 -17.35 1.90 -50.20
C ILE A 10 -16.27 0.93 -49.68
N ILE A 11 -15.34 0.54 -50.52
CA ILE A 11 -14.21 -0.34 -50.13
C ILE A 11 -13.31 0.38 -49.12
N PHE A 12 -13.07 1.70 -49.28
CA PHE A 12 -12.28 2.49 -48.38
C PHE A 12 -12.96 2.64 -46.99
N ILE A 13 -14.28 2.87 -46.95
CA ILE A 13 -15.06 2.95 -45.73
C ILE A 13 -15.11 1.58 -44.99
N ILE A 14 -15.31 0.50 -45.73
CA ILE A 14 -15.30 -0.84 -45.16
C ILE A 14 -13.90 -1.18 -44.62
N ARG A 15 -12.83 -0.80 -45.28
CA ARG A 15 -11.45 -1.01 -44.81
C ARG A 15 -11.12 -0.17 -43.57
N PHE A 16 -11.68 1.05 -43.48
CA PHE A 16 -11.54 1.90 -42.28
C PHE A 16 -12.39 1.40 -41.11
N MET A 17 -13.61 0.88 -41.35
CA MET A 17 -14.43 0.23 -40.32
C MET A 17 -13.81 -1.09 -39.84
N PHE A 18 -13.18 -1.87 -40.71
CA PHE A 18 -12.49 -3.11 -40.32
C PHE A 18 -11.15 -2.84 -39.61
N MET A 19 -10.45 -1.73 -39.92
CA MET A 19 -9.25 -1.32 -39.17
C MET A 19 -9.59 -0.78 -37.77
N GLY A 20 -10.79 -0.25 -37.56
CA GLY A 20 -11.29 0.16 -36.23
C GLY A 20 -11.74 -1.00 -35.34
N LEU A 21 -11.96 -2.20 -35.88
CA LEU A 21 -12.43 -3.37 -35.14
C LEU A 21 -11.31 -4.37 -34.81
N ILE A 22 -10.10 -4.21 -35.36
CA ILE A 22 -8.91 -4.94 -34.94
C ILE A 22 -8.06 -4.03 -34.05
N SER A 23 -8.67 -3.36 -33.07
CA SER A 23 -8.00 -3.06 -31.83
C SER A 23 -7.80 -4.41 -31.17
N CYS A 24 -6.70 -5.07 -31.49
CA CYS A 24 -6.22 -6.23 -30.77
C CYS A 24 -6.20 -5.83 -29.30
N PHE A 25 -7.16 -6.31 -28.51
CA PHE A 25 -7.24 -6.07 -27.07
C PHE A 25 -6.03 -6.76 -26.44
N VAL A 26 -4.89 -6.10 -26.53
CA VAL A 26 -3.70 -6.50 -25.79
C VAL A 26 -4.03 -6.23 -24.33
N LYS A 27 -4.29 -7.29 -23.58
CA LYS A 27 -4.51 -7.19 -22.14
C LYS A 27 -3.38 -6.43 -21.48
N THR A 28 -3.74 -5.49 -20.62
CA THR A 28 -2.77 -4.75 -19.80
C THR A 28 -2.04 -5.72 -18.85
N LYS A 29 -0.97 -5.24 -18.21
CA LYS A 29 -0.23 -6.05 -17.23
C LYS A 29 -1.13 -6.43 -16.04
N GLU A 30 -1.95 -5.50 -15.60
CA GLU A 30 -2.91 -5.67 -14.51
C GLU A 30 -4.00 -6.67 -14.86
N GLU A 31 -4.57 -6.59 -16.08
CA GLU A 31 -5.56 -7.58 -16.55
C GLU A 31 -4.96 -8.97 -16.66
N LYS A 32 -3.68 -9.09 -17.05
CA LYS A 32 -2.97 -10.37 -17.07
C LYS A 32 -2.79 -10.93 -15.66
N PHE A 33 -2.42 -10.08 -14.69
CA PHE A 33 -2.32 -10.47 -13.29
C PHE A 33 -3.67 -10.93 -12.75
N CYS A 34 -4.75 -10.16 -12.95
CA CYS A 34 -6.09 -10.53 -12.51
C CYS A 34 -6.54 -11.87 -13.11
N GLY A 35 -6.30 -12.08 -14.41
CA GLY A 35 -6.61 -13.36 -15.05
C GLY A 35 -5.79 -14.53 -14.53
N TRP A 36 -4.52 -14.30 -14.16
CA TRP A 36 -3.66 -15.30 -13.54
C TRP A 36 -4.11 -15.60 -12.10
N SER A 37 -4.38 -14.58 -11.30
CA SER A 37 -4.82 -14.73 -9.90
C SER A 37 -6.16 -15.47 -9.81
N CYS A 38 -7.13 -15.17 -10.70
CA CYS A 38 -8.37 -15.92 -10.77
C CYS A 38 -8.15 -17.43 -11.01
N LYS A 39 -7.27 -17.77 -11.96
CA LYS A 39 -6.97 -19.18 -12.29
C LYS A 39 -6.27 -19.91 -11.14
N ASN A 40 -5.52 -19.20 -10.35
CA ASN A 40 -4.73 -19.73 -9.23
C ASN A 40 -5.35 -19.43 -7.86
N SER A 41 -6.58 -18.89 -7.81
CA SER A 41 -7.23 -18.42 -6.59
C SER A 41 -7.22 -19.43 -5.46
N GLN A 42 -7.61 -20.70 -5.75
CA GLN A 42 -7.62 -21.77 -4.76
C GLN A 42 -6.21 -22.17 -4.29
N LEU A 43 -5.23 -22.12 -5.19
CA LEU A 43 -3.83 -22.39 -4.82
C LEU A 43 -3.30 -21.28 -3.89
N ILE A 44 -3.58 -20.02 -4.21
CA ILE A 44 -3.19 -18.87 -3.40
C ILE A 44 -3.94 -18.88 -2.07
N TYR A 45 -5.23 -19.24 -2.07
CA TYR A 45 -6.02 -19.34 -0.84
C TYR A 45 -5.46 -20.36 0.15
N ASN A 46 -4.90 -21.47 -0.35
CA ASN A 46 -4.29 -22.53 0.45
C ASN A 46 -2.75 -22.44 0.46
N TYR A 47 -2.20 -21.22 0.48
CA TYR A 47 -0.76 -20.98 0.33
C TYR A 47 0.11 -21.72 1.36
N GLU A 48 -0.44 -22.04 2.52
CA GLU A 48 0.29 -22.71 3.60
C GLU A 48 0.82 -24.11 3.17
N ILE A 49 0.23 -24.73 2.15
CA ILE A 49 0.69 -26.02 1.61
C ILE A 49 2.08 -25.88 0.95
N ASN A 50 2.37 -24.73 0.32
CA ASN A 50 3.66 -24.45 -0.30
C ASN A 50 3.90 -22.94 -0.37
N GLN A 51 4.03 -22.32 0.79
CA GLN A 51 4.06 -20.86 0.95
C GLN A 51 5.16 -20.20 0.13
N GLU A 52 6.39 -20.68 0.23
CA GLU A 52 7.54 -20.08 -0.46
C GLU A 52 7.31 -20.02 -1.98
N LYS A 53 6.91 -21.13 -2.58
CA LYS A 53 6.66 -21.19 -4.02
C LYS A 53 5.54 -20.26 -4.45
N ILE A 54 4.42 -20.25 -3.70
CA ILE A 54 3.24 -19.45 -4.05
C ILE A 54 3.55 -17.96 -3.90
N PHE A 55 4.24 -17.57 -2.84
CA PHE A 55 4.63 -16.18 -2.60
C PHE A 55 5.64 -15.69 -3.65
N ASN A 56 6.61 -16.50 -4.02
CA ASN A 56 7.54 -16.19 -5.11
C ASN A 56 6.81 -15.98 -6.45
N GLU A 57 5.86 -16.84 -6.79
CA GLU A 57 5.06 -16.68 -8.00
C GLU A 57 4.21 -15.41 -7.96
N LEU A 58 3.54 -15.09 -6.85
CA LEU A 58 2.79 -13.86 -6.65
C LEU A 58 3.68 -12.63 -6.86
N GLN A 59 4.85 -12.62 -6.22
CA GLN A 59 5.80 -11.52 -6.33
C GLN A 59 6.28 -11.33 -7.77
N ILE A 60 6.62 -12.42 -8.47
CA ILE A 60 6.99 -12.37 -9.90
C ILE A 60 5.87 -11.76 -10.75
N GLN A 61 4.62 -12.12 -10.49
CA GLN A 61 3.49 -11.61 -11.27
C GLN A 61 3.22 -10.12 -10.98
N LEU A 62 3.33 -9.69 -9.72
CA LEU A 62 3.22 -8.28 -9.33
C LEU A 62 4.35 -7.43 -9.92
N HIS A 63 5.59 -7.92 -9.88
CA HIS A 63 6.74 -7.22 -10.44
C HIS A 63 6.69 -7.02 -11.96
N LYS A 64 5.89 -7.80 -12.68
CA LYS A 64 5.62 -7.52 -14.11
C LYS A 64 4.81 -6.23 -14.30
N ILE A 65 4.03 -5.82 -13.30
CA ILE A 65 3.27 -4.58 -13.30
C ILE A 65 4.20 -3.42 -12.92
N ASN A 66 4.74 -3.50 -11.71
CA ASN A 66 5.71 -2.57 -11.14
C ASN A 66 6.61 -3.31 -10.14
N PRO A 67 7.95 -3.14 -10.17
CA PRO A 67 8.88 -3.87 -9.30
C PRO A 67 8.71 -3.54 -7.80
N ASP A 68 8.09 -2.41 -7.48
CA ASP A 68 7.88 -1.95 -6.11
C ASP A 68 6.57 -2.45 -5.50
N LEU A 69 5.76 -3.21 -6.25
CA LEU A 69 4.55 -3.80 -5.71
C LEU A 69 4.86 -5.02 -4.84
N THR A 70 4.20 -5.06 -3.70
CA THR A 70 4.21 -6.20 -2.78
C THR A 70 2.79 -6.56 -2.35
N PHE A 71 2.64 -7.57 -1.51
CA PHE A 71 1.33 -8.04 -1.05
C PHE A 71 1.39 -8.59 0.37
N GLU A 72 0.23 -8.60 1.01
CA GLU A 72 0.00 -9.37 2.23
C GLU A 72 -1.24 -10.24 2.06
N ILE A 73 -1.23 -11.41 2.69
CA ILE A 73 -2.40 -12.30 2.75
C ILE A 73 -2.72 -12.58 4.22
N SER A 74 -3.94 -12.29 4.63
CA SER A 74 -4.37 -12.54 6.01
C SER A 74 -4.62 -14.03 6.28
N SER A 75 -4.69 -14.40 7.55
CA SER A 75 -5.31 -15.65 7.97
C SER A 75 -6.79 -15.69 7.57
N VAL A 76 -7.38 -16.90 7.48
CA VAL A 76 -8.81 -17.06 7.17
C VAL A 76 -9.66 -16.52 8.31
N LYS A 77 -10.59 -15.62 7.98
CA LYS A 77 -11.62 -15.11 8.90
C LYS A 77 -13.00 -15.25 8.23
N ASN A 78 -13.91 -15.99 8.84
CA ASN A 78 -15.24 -16.22 8.29
C ASN A 78 -15.25 -16.74 6.84
N GLY A 79 -14.31 -17.64 6.51
CA GLY A 79 -14.19 -18.23 5.17
C GLY A 79 -13.58 -17.31 4.12
N LYS A 80 -13.05 -16.15 4.50
CA LYS A 80 -12.39 -15.20 3.60
C LYS A 80 -10.98 -14.88 4.04
N ARG A 81 -10.16 -14.47 3.08
CA ARG A 81 -8.85 -13.86 3.30
C ARG A 81 -8.82 -12.46 2.73
N ASP A 82 -8.06 -11.60 3.37
CA ASP A 82 -7.69 -10.31 2.80
C ASP A 82 -6.47 -10.49 1.90
N PHE A 83 -6.51 -9.88 0.72
CA PHE A 83 -5.38 -9.72 -0.17
C PHE A 83 -5.05 -8.22 -0.25
N VAL A 84 -4.00 -7.81 0.43
CA VAL A 84 -3.54 -6.42 0.41
C VAL A 84 -2.57 -6.23 -0.76
N ILE A 85 -2.81 -5.22 -1.56
CA ILE A 85 -1.90 -4.75 -2.62
C ILE A 85 -1.19 -3.52 -2.07
N SER A 86 0.12 -3.60 -1.90
CA SER A 86 0.95 -2.56 -1.31
C SER A 86 2.07 -2.13 -2.25
N ALA A 87 2.58 -0.94 -2.08
CA ALA A 87 3.78 -0.41 -2.73
C ALA A 87 4.96 -0.27 -1.75
N ASP A 88 4.83 -0.87 -0.55
CA ASP A 88 5.84 -0.83 0.52
C ASP A 88 6.33 0.59 0.87
N GLY A 89 5.39 1.55 0.85
CA GLY A 89 5.68 2.95 1.14
C GLY A 89 6.28 3.73 -0.04
N ILE A 90 6.42 3.15 -1.23
CA ILE A 90 6.98 3.84 -2.39
C ILE A 90 5.89 4.63 -3.11
N LEU A 91 5.84 5.93 -2.86
CA LEU A 91 4.78 6.83 -3.35
C LEU A 91 4.63 6.80 -4.89
N ASP A 92 5.73 6.68 -5.62
CA ASP A 92 5.73 6.61 -7.09
C ASP A 92 5.04 5.35 -7.64
N ALA A 93 4.91 4.31 -6.83
CA ALA A 93 4.21 3.07 -7.19
C ALA A 93 2.71 3.07 -6.79
N PHE A 94 2.22 4.08 -6.06
CA PHE A 94 0.80 4.19 -5.66
C PHE A 94 -0.18 4.14 -6.84
N PRO A 95 0.06 4.81 -7.98
CA PRO A 95 -0.81 4.68 -9.15
C PRO A 95 -0.93 3.25 -9.68
N ALA A 96 0.13 2.43 -9.54
CA ALA A 96 0.09 1.02 -9.95
C ALA A 96 -0.78 0.19 -8.99
N VAL A 97 -0.73 0.45 -7.67
CA VAL A 97 -1.63 -0.15 -6.67
C VAL A 97 -3.08 0.18 -7.00
N GLU A 98 -3.39 1.46 -7.21
CA GLU A 98 -4.75 1.93 -7.49
C GLU A 98 -5.31 1.33 -8.78
N LYS A 99 -4.50 1.29 -9.83
CA LYS A 99 -4.89 0.71 -11.11
C LYS A 99 -5.14 -0.79 -11.00
N LEU A 100 -4.25 -1.53 -10.33
CA LEU A 100 -4.45 -2.96 -10.12
C LEU A 100 -5.70 -3.23 -9.28
N TYR A 101 -5.89 -2.48 -8.19
CA TYR A 101 -7.06 -2.60 -7.34
C TYR A 101 -8.37 -2.31 -8.10
N SER A 102 -8.38 -1.34 -9.01
CA SER A 102 -9.57 -1.01 -9.83
C SER A 102 -10.02 -2.15 -10.74
N LEU A 103 -9.11 -3.06 -11.08
CA LEU A 103 -9.34 -4.22 -11.95
C LEU A 103 -9.44 -5.55 -11.16
N LYS A 104 -9.46 -5.47 -9.82
CA LYS A 104 -9.54 -6.66 -8.97
C LYS A 104 -10.70 -7.57 -9.36
N PRO A 105 -10.52 -8.89 -9.33
CA PRO A 105 -11.60 -9.83 -9.61
C PRO A 105 -12.61 -9.90 -8.45
N GLU A 106 -13.85 -10.20 -8.76
CA GLU A 106 -14.88 -10.52 -7.78
C GLU A 106 -14.77 -12.02 -7.42
N LEU A 107 -14.19 -12.30 -6.26
CA LEU A 107 -14.00 -13.65 -5.72
C LEU A 107 -14.61 -13.74 -4.32
N SER A 108 -15.50 -14.69 -4.09
CA SER A 108 -16.29 -14.79 -2.85
C SER A 108 -15.44 -15.01 -1.59
N GLU A 109 -14.31 -15.70 -1.75
CA GLU A 109 -13.39 -16.05 -0.67
C GLU A 109 -12.32 -14.99 -0.41
N TRP A 110 -12.30 -13.87 -1.18
CA TRP A 110 -11.28 -12.83 -1.08
C TRP A 110 -11.89 -11.46 -0.79
N THR A 111 -11.19 -10.70 0.03
CA THR A 111 -11.37 -9.26 0.19
C THR A 111 -10.10 -8.57 -0.31
N PHE A 112 -10.18 -7.86 -1.43
CA PHE A 112 -9.03 -7.09 -1.93
C PHE A 112 -8.97 -5.75 -1.22
N ILE A 113 -7.78 -5.38 -0.75
CA ILE A 113 -7.51 -4.13 -0.04
C ILE A 113 -6.35 -3.42 -0.75
N LYS A 114 -6.50 -2.14 -1.03
CA LYS A 114 -5.41 -1.29 -1.55
C LYS A 114 -4.69 -0.62 -0.39
N PHE A 115 -3.37 -0.70 -0.42
CA PHE A 115 -2.46 -0.25 0.62
C PHE A 115 -2.64 -1.01 1.95
N ARG A 116 -1.60 -1.09 2.75
CA ARG A 116 -1.72 -1.64 4.11
C ARG A 116 -2.67 -0.78 4.92
N PRO A 117 -3.75 -1.36 5.48
CA PRO A 117 -4.72 -0.60 6.23
C PRO A 117 -4.21 -0.31 7.65
N ARG A 118 -4.80 0.69 8.30
CA ARG A 118 -4.62 0.90 9.75
C ARG A 118 -4.98 -0.35 10.52
N ARG A 119 -4.19 -0.64 11.53
CA ARG A 119 -4.41 -1.76 12.46
C ARG A 119 -4.40 -1.23 13.88
N LYS A 120 -5.05 -2.01 14.76
CA LYS A 120 -4.94 -1.74 16.19
C LYS A 120 -3.57 -2.21 16.67
N ILE A 121 -2.85 -1.35 17.34
CA ILE A 121 -1.54 -1.68 17.90
C ILE A 121 -1.75 -2.47 19.18
N GLU A 122 -1.57 -3.78 19.12
CA GLU A 122 -1.73 -4.67 20.27
C GLU A 122 -0.41 -5.38 20.64
N ASN A 123 0.51 -5.47 19.70
CA ASN A 123 1.75 -6.20 19.86
C ASN A 123 2.97 -5.28 19.88
N SER A 124 4.04 -5.74 20.52
CA SER A 124 5.35 -5.13 20.40
C SER A 124 5.91 -5.29 18.99
N ILE A 125 6.74 -4.32 18.58
CA ILE A 125 7.53 -4.40 17.37
C ILE A 125 8.96 -4.73 17.76
N LYS A 126 9.52 -5.79 17.15
CA LYS A 126 10.87 -6.26 17.40
C LYS A 126 11.69 -6.20 16.13
N ILE A 127 12.84 -5.51 16.20
CA ILE A 127 13.87 -5.50 15.16
C ILE A 127 15.19 -5.88 15.82
N GLU A 128 15.85 -6.91 15.31
CA GLU A 128 17.07 -7.49 15.89
C GLU A 128 16.87 -7.85 17.38
N ASP A 129 17.62 -7.24 18.29
CA ASP A 129 17.53 -7.43 19.74
C ASP A 129 16.64 -6.39 20.44
N LYS A 130 16.15 -5.40 19.72
CA LYS A 130 15.27 -4.34 20.27
C LYS A 130 13.81 -4.69 20.09
N GLU A 131 13.07 -4.53 21.18
CA GLU A 131 11.63 -4.71 21.23
C GLU A 131 10.99 -3.53 21.93
N VAL A 132 10.02 -2.90 21.27
CA VAL A 132 9.27 -1.73 21.78
C VAL A 132 7.79 -2.10 21.85
N CYS A 133 7.22 -1.97 23.03
CA CYS A 133 5.78 -2.16 23.24
C CYS A 133 5.00 -0.87 22.93
N PRO A 134 3.70 -0.96 22.65
CA PRO A 134 2.86 0.23 22.41
C PRO A 134 2.87 1.23 23.59
N ASN A 135 3.08 0.75 24.82
CA ASN A 135 3.17 1.61 26.00
C ASN A 135 4.52 2.35 26.13
N ASP A 136 5.54 1.89 25.42
CA ASP A 136 6.88 2.42 25.39
C ASP A 136 7.12 3.43 24.27
N ILE A 137 6.06 3.84 23.58
CA ILE A 137 6.13 4.84 22.53
C ILE A 137 5.05 5.89 22.68
N ARG A 138 5.43 7.15 22.47
CA ARG A 138 4.55 8.31 22.49
C ARG A 138 4.84 9.19 21.28
N PHE A 139 3.98 10.13 20.97
CA PHE A 139 4.16 11.01 19.83
C PHE A 139 3.80 12.48 20.16
N MET A 140 4.31 13.37 19.33
CA MET A 140 3.92 14.77 19.28
C MET A 140 3.96 15.24 17.83
N PHE A 141 2.94 15.96 17.37
CA PHE A 141 2.98 16.58 16.05
C PHE A 141 3.80 17.87 16.08
N ILE A 142 4.56 18.10 15.03
CA ILE A 142 5.31 19.32 14.77
C ILE A 142 4.95 19.87 13.40
N LYS A 143 5.29 21.14 13.16
CA LYS A 143 5.15 21.71 11.83
C LYS A 143 6.19 21.11 10.90
N ASP A 144 5.76 20.75 9.72
CA ASP A 144 6.64 20.36 8.63
C ASP A 144 6.99 21.58 7.77
N GLU A 145 8.13 21.55 7.10
CA GLU A 145 8.52 22.58 6.12
C GLU A 145 7.58 22.53 4.92
N ASP A 146 7.19 21.35 4.49
CA ASP A 146 6.13 21.14 3.51
C ASP A 146 4.77 21.27 4.20
N LYS A 147 4.05 22.36 3.88
CA LYS A 147 2.73 22.66 4.46
C LYS A 147 1.65 21.62 4.11
N SER A 148 1.89 20.75 3.15
CA SER A 148 1.03 19.61 2.81
C SER A 148 1.31 18.38 3.65
N LYS A 149 2.28 18.44 4.55
CA LYS A 149 2.74 17.36 5.41
C LYS A 149 2.59 17.70 6.89
N ILE A 150 2.62 16.66 7.71
CA ILE A 150 2.61 16.74 9.17
C ILE A 150 3.95 16.18 9.64
N GLY A 151 4.71 16.97 10.37
CA GLY A 151 5.90 16.47 11.06
C GLY A 151 5.49 15.75 12.36
N ILE A 152 6.24 14.74 12.73
CA ILE A 152 5.98 13.95 13.94
C ILE A 152 7.28 13.64 14.68
N VAL A 153 7.24 13.78 16.00
CA VAL A 153 8.27 13.27 16.91
C VAL A 153 7.72 12.02 17.59
N LEU A 154 8.45 10.93 17.52
CA LEU A 154 8.18 9.70 18.26
C LEU A 154 9.18 9.58 19.41
N PHE A 155 8.67 9.45 20.62
CA PHE A 155 9.46 9.22 21.82
C PHE A 155 9.43 7.74 22.14
N CYS A 156 10.60 7.09 22.12
CA CYS A 156 10.75 5.66 22.38
C CYS A 156 11.51 5.42 23.67
N ASN A 157 10.96 4.61 24.55
CA ASN A 157 11.65 4.18 25.76
C ASN A 157 12.92 3.39 25.39
N GLY A 158 14.03 3.74 26.02
CA GLY A 158 15.32 3.09 25.77
C GLY A 158 16.04 3.53 24.49
N TYR A 159 15.53 4.54 23.77
CA TYR A 159 16.22 5.12 22.62
C TYR A 159 17.59 5.67 23.00
N THR A 160 18.56 5.42 22.13
CA THR A 160 19.89 6.05 22.16
C THR A 160 20.28 6.49 20.75
N GLU A 161 21.11 7.53 20.64
CA GLU A 161 21.57 8.03 19.33
C GLU A 161 22.38 6.99 18.53
N ILE A 162 23.08 6.09 19.23
CA ILE A 162 23.86 5.00 18.60
C ILE A 162 22.93 4.00 17.88
N GLU A 163 21.72 3.83 18.39
CA GLU A 163 20.71 2.88 17.89
C GLU A 163 19.60 3.57 17.09
N CYS A 164 19.83 4.82 16.67
CA CYS A 164 18.81 5.64 16.01
C CYS A 164 18.23 4.96 14.76
N GLU A 165 19.01 4.18 14.02
CA GLU A 165 18.54 3.48 12.82
C GLU A 165 17.50 2.41 13.17
N ILE A 166 17.75 1.59 14.19
CA ILE A 166 16.81 0.55 14.64
C ILE A 166 15.51 1.17 15.17
N TYR A 167 15.63 2.21 16.02
CA TYR A 167 14.46 2.90 16.55
C TYR A 167 13.68 3.67 15.49
N SER A 168 14.33 4.15 14.43
CA SER A 168 13.66 4.76 13.28
C SER A 168 12.83 3.73 12.52
N GLN A 169 13.36 2.53 12.28
CA GLN A 169 12.61 1.45 11.65
C GLN A 169 11.41 1.02 12.51
N ILE A 170 11.60 0.85 13.83
CA ILE A 170 10.51 0.54 14.76
C ILE A 170 9.45 1.63 14.75
N GLY A 171 9.86 2.90 14.83
CA GLY A 171 8.96 4.05 14.79
C GLY A 171 8.15 4.10 13.50
N PHE A 172 8.79 3.86 12.35
CA PHE A 172 8.11 3.81 11.06
C PHE A 172 7.06 2.70 11.00
N LEU A 173 7.38 1.51 11.51
CA LEU A 173 6.42 0.41 11.58
C LEU A 173 5.23 0.73 12.49
N PHE A 174 5.43 1.43 13.61
CA PHE A 174 4.32 1.92 14.43
C PHE A 174 3.45 2.93 13.69
N LEU A 175 4.03 3.84 12.91
CA LEU A 175 3.27 4.77 12.09
C LEU A 175 2.43 4.03 11.03
N ASP A 176 3.03 3.06 10.35
CA ASP A 176 2.35 2.26 9.34
C ASP A 176 1.18 1.45 9.91
N GLU A 177 1.37 0.82 11.08
CA GLU A 177 0.29 0.14 11.81
C GLU A 177 -0.83 1.12 12.23
N CYS A 178 -0.47 2.29 12.77
CA CYS A 178 -1.44 3.27 13.27
C CYS A 178 -2.23 3.96 12.18
N LEU A 179 -1.57 4.38 11.12
CA LEU A 179 -2.13 5.28 10.12
C LEU A 179 -2.40 4.58 8.79
N GLY A 180 -1.75 3.45 8.55
CA GLY A 180 -1.75 2.74 7.28
C GLY A 180 -0.84 3.38 6.25
N GLU A 181 -0.34 2.58 5.32
CA GLU A 181 0.63 2.95 4.29
C GLU A 181 0.27 4.24 3.54
N TYR A 182 -0.98 4.35 3.09
CA TYR A 182 -1.40 5.52 2.31
C TYR A 182 -1.28 6.83 3.08
N ASP A 183 -1.73 6.85 4.33
CA ASP A 183 -1.75 8.06 5.13
C ASP A 183 -0.35 8.45 5.61
N VAL A 184 0.49 7.49 5.95
CA VAL A 184 1.89 7.74 6.31
C VAL A 184 2.60 8.41 5.13
N GLU A 185 2.62 7.78 3.97
CA GLU A 185 3.38 8.26 2.82
C GLU A 185 2.82 9.58 2.27
N LYS A 186 1.50 9.74 2.29
CA LYS A 186 0.86 10.92 1.71
C LYS A 186 0.95 12.14 2.61
N PHE A 187 0.88 11.98 3.93
CA PHE A 187 0.68 13.09 4.84
C PHE A 187 1.73 13.25 5.93
N ILE A 188 2.52 12.22 6.26
CA ILE A 188 3.64 12.37 7.19
C ILE A 188 4.86 12.83 6.40
N GLY A 189 5.51 13.87 6.90
CA GLY A 189 6.76 14.42 6.37
C GLY A 189 7.94 14.07 7.26
N THR A 190 8.42 15.05 8.02
CA THR A 190 9.54 14.88 8.95
C THR A 190 9.18 13.93 10.08
N ILE A 191 9.97 12.89 10.27
CA ILE A 191 9.87 11.95 11.39
C ILE A 191 11.16 12.09 12.22
N ILE A 192 11.00 12.38 13.51
CA ILE A 192 12.09 12.52 14.46
C ILE A 192 11.89 11.47 15.56
N ILE A 193 12.95 10.73 15.90
CA ILE A 193 12.93 9.78 17.01
C ILE A 193 13.72 10.37 18.17
N GLN A 194 13.18 10.26 19.39
CA GLN A 194 13.77 10.78 20.61
C GLN A 194 13.59 9.79 21.77
N GLY A 195 14.37 9.96 22.83
CA GLY A 195 14.19 9.24 24.09
C GLY A 195 13.17 9.89 25.02
N PHE A 196 12.83 9.20 26.11
CA PHE A 196 11.94 9.71 27.15
C PHE A 196 12.61 10.79 28.02
N ASP A 197 13.91 10.98 27.90
CA ASP A 197 14.69 12.05 28.55
C ASP A 197 14.64 13.38 27.79
N ASN A 198 14.01 13.43 26.62
CA ASN A 198 13.81 14.66 25.85
C ASN A 198 12.92 15.65 26.60
N GLU A 199 13.23 16.95 26.53
CA GLU A 199 12.51 18.02 27.24
C GLU A 199 11.01 18.11 26.87
N TYR A 200 10.63 17.74 25.63
CA TYR A 200 9.25 17.77 25.14
C TYR A 200 8.47 16.49 25.44
N PHE A 201 9.07 15.48 26.06
CA PHE A 201 8.40 14.22 26.36
C PHE A 201 7.09 14.40 27.15
N ASN A 202 7.06 15.34 28.09
CA ASN A 202 5.87 15.58 28.92
C ASN A 202 4.67 16.10 28.14
N ASP A 203 4.89 16.71 26.97
CA ASP A 203 3.84 17.22 26.09
C ASP A 203 3.35 16.15 25.08
N SER A 204 3.98 14.99 25.08
CA SER A 204 3.67 13.90 24.15
C SER A 204 2.40 13.13 24.54
N ILE A 205 1.80 12.51 23.56
CA ILE A 205 0.56 11.73 23.65
C ILE A 205 0.89 10.26 23.42
N LYS A 206 0.16 9.34 24.06
CA LYS A 206 0.33 7.91 23.83
C LYS A 206 0.03 7.53 22.40
N ILE A 207 0.79 6.59 21.84
CA ILE A 207 0.67 6.18 20.44
C ILE A 207 -0.73 5.65 20.07
N GLU A 208 -1.46 5.07 20.99
CA GLU A 208 -2.82 4.57 20.78
C GLU A 208 -3.81 5.63 20.31
N PHE A 209 -3.55 6.92 20.63
CA PHE A 209 -4.37 8.05 20.20
C PHE A 209 -3.95 8.63 18.85
N LEU A 210 -2.83 8.16 18.28
CA LEU A 210 -2.29 8.71 17.03
C LEU A 210 -3.32 8.73 15.89
N PRO A 211 -4.09 7.67 15.61
CA PRO A 211 -5.08 7.71 14.53
C PRO A 211 -6.11 8.82 14.70
N THR A 212 -6.62 8.96 15.93
CA THR A 212 -7.67 9.97 16.24
C THR A 212 -7.13 11.39 16.15
N GLU A 213 -5.94 11.64 16.67
CA GLU A 213 -5.33 12.99 16.64
C GLU A 213 -4.88 13.35 15.23
N PHE A 214 -4.35 12.39 14.47
CA PHE A 214 -3.99 12.58 13.08
C PHE A 214 -5.20 12.96 12.22
N ASP A 215 -6.34 12.28 12.36
CA ASP A 215 -7.54 12.56 11.58
C ASP A 215 -8.07 13.97 11.82
N LYS A 216 -7.92 14.52 13.04
CA LYS A 216 -8.29 15.92 13.35
C LYS A 216 -7.43 16.94 12.59
N ILE A 217 -6.13 16.67 12.45
CA ILE A 217 -5.19 17.58 11.78
C ILE A 217 -5.27 17.45 10.27
N LYS A 218 -5.39 16.22 9.77
CA LYS A 218 -5.47 15.91 8.33
C LYS A 218 -6.56 16.70 7.61
N VAL A 219 -7.72 16.90 8.24
CA VAL A 219 -8.84 17.70 7.69
C VAL A 219 -8.41 19.13 7.31
N ASN A 220 -7.42 19.69 7.98
CA ASN A 220 -6.93 21.05 7.74
C ASN A 220 -5.90 21.12 6.60
N ILE A 221 -5.28 19.99 6.24
CA ILE A 221 -4.28 19.89 5.16
C ILE A 221 -4.96 19.64 3.80
N ILE A 222 -6.08 18.92 3.80
CA ILE A 222 -6.81 18.55 2.58
C ILE A 222 -7.65 19.73 2.02
N LYS A 223 -7.79 20.82 2.77
CA LYS A 223 -8.49 22.05 2.33
C LYS A 223 -7.58 22.96 1.52
#